data_4690ed2d08d9392d684a86b8df915782
#
_entry.id   4690ed2d08d9392d684a86b8df915782
#
_cell.length_a   1.000
_cell.length_b   1.000
_cell.length_c   1.000
_cell.angle_alpha   90.00
_cell.angle_beta   90.00
_cell.angle_gamma   90.00
#
_symmetry.space_group_name_H-M   'P 1'
#
loop_
_entity.id
_entity.type
_entity.pdbx_description
1 polymer ?
#
loop_
_entity_poly.entity_id
_entity_poly.type
_entity_poly.pdbx_seq_one_letter_code
_entity_poly.pdbx_strand_id
1 'polypeptide(L)'
;MKALLLSTSLALLVGGAVADDGRHTNVITPDAVKWTENPAFPKGIQIATLVGDPTKAGETVVQRIKFPPNFTMPPHTHPFSEVVTVISGNIGTNSGEKPERKGDLLKPGSMWVYPKGHAHYAWTGDGEAVLQVQYTGPGGIQYVNPADDPRKK
;
A
#
# COMPACT_ATOMS: atom_id res chain seq x y z
N MET A 1 -35.05 31.05 66.48
CA MET A 1 -33.76 30.54 65.97
C MET A 1 -34.06 29.38 65.06
N LYS A 2 -33.92 29.50 63.71
CA LYS A 2 -34.18 28.45 62.75
C LYS A 2 -32.79 27.92 62.24
N ALA A 3 -32.47 26.67 62.52
CA ALA A 3 -31.26 26.02 62.04
C ALA A 3 -31.46 25.61 60.58
N LEU A 4 -30.57 26.08 59.73
CA LEU A 4 -30.49 25.72 58.32
C LEU A 4 -29.54 24.51 58.14
N LEU A 5 -30.10 23.36 57.82
CA LEU A 5 -29.31 22.16 57.49
C LEU A 5 -28.87 22.25 56.06
N LEU A 6 -27.59 22.42 55.89
CA LEU A 6 -26.93 22.31 54.55
C LEU A 6 -26.68 20.84 54.25
N SER A 7 -27.36 20.26 53.28
CA SER A 7 -27.10 18.91 52.76
C SER A 7 -26.07 19.01 51.64
N THR A 8 -24.85 18.53 51.89
CA THR A 8 -23.81 18.34 50.86
C THR A 8 -24.03 17.04 50.11
N SER A 9 -24.50 17.15 48.87
CA SER A 9 -24.59 16.00 47.97
C SER A 9 -23.21 15.69 47.41
N LEU A 10 -22.64 14.54 47.81
CA LEU A 10 -21.42 13.98 47.27
C LEU A 10 -21.74 13.27 45.93
N ALA A 11 -21.40 13.90 44.83
CA ALA A 11 -21.48 13.26 43.50
C ALA A 11 -20.38 12.23 43.35
N LEU A 12 -20.70 10.94 43.39
CA LEU A 12 -19.80 9.86 42.95
C LEU A 12 -19.64 9.96 41.44
N LEU A 13 -18.46 10.39 40.99
CA LEU A 13 -18.00 10.17 39.63
C LEU A 13 -17.68 8.66 39.47
N VAL A 14 -18.63 7.92 38.90
CA VAL A 14 -18.40 6.57 38.42
C VAL A 14 -17.54 6.70 37.14
N GLY A 15 -16.24 6.62 37.33
CA GLY A 15 -15.33 6.44 36.21
C GLY A 15 -15.61 5.10 35.54
N GLY A 16 -16.37 5.13 34.43
CA GLY A 16 -16.53 3.96 33.57
C GLY A 16 -15.17 3.55 33.05
N ALA A 17 -14.64 2.43 33.53
CA ALA A 17 -13.54 1.75 32.84
C ALA A 17 -14.03 1.38 31.44
N VAL A 18 -13.48 1.98 30.40
CA VAL A 18 -13.67 1.53 29.02
C VAL A 18 -13.01 0.16 28.96
N ALA A 19 -13.80 -0.89 28.88
CA ALA A 19 -13.27 -2.23 28.65
C ALA A 19 -12.52 -2.21 27.33
N ASP A 20 -11.24 -2.61 27.34
CA ASP A 20 -10.49 -2.94 26.13
C ASP A 20 -11.26 -4.06 25.42
N ASP A 21 -11.81 -3.77 24.24
CA ASP A 21 -12.64 -4.71 23.48
C ASP A 21 -11.79 -5.77 22.74
N GLY A 22 -10.50 -5.87 23.06
CA GLY A 22 -9.57 -6.84 22.45
C GLY A 22 -9.27 -6.59 20.98
N ARG A 23 -9.69 -5.45 20.42
CA ARG A 23 -9.33 -5.05 19.07
C ARG A 23 -7.92 -4.50 19.07
N HIS A 24 -6.97 -5.38 18.77
CA HIS A 24 -5.58 -4.96 18.65
C HIS A 24 -5.41 -4.08 17.40
N THR A 25 -5.07 -2.84 17.60
CA THR A 25 -4.60 -1.97 16.51
C THR A 25 -3.20 -2.42 16.12
N ASN A 26 -3.05 -3.05 14.95
CA ASN A 26 -1.73 -3.39 14.42
C ASN A 26 -1.02 -2.13 13.92
N VAL A 27 -0.01 -1.70 14.64
CA VAL A 27 0.89 -0.63 14.18
C VAL A 27 2.07 -1.27 13.46
N ILE A 28 2.26 -0.92 12.19
CA ILE A 28 3.39 -1.38 11.38
C ILE A 28 4.35 -0.22 11.19
N THR A 29 5.46 -0.25 11.93
CA THR A 29 6.54 0.73 11.78
C THR A 29 7.39 0.41 10.55
N PRO A 30 8.15 1.38 9.99
CA PRO A 30 9.01 1.13 8.83
C PRO A 30 9.98 -0.04 9.04
N ASP A 31 10.56 -0.19 10.24
CA ASP A 31 11.53 -1.24 10.56
C ASP A 31 10.87 -2.62 10.70
N ALA A 32 9.56 -2.68 10.94
CA ALA A 32 8.81 -3.93 11.05
C ALA A 32 8.41 -4.51 9.69
N VAL A 33 8.58 -3.76 8.60
CA VAL A 33 8.21 -4.21 7.25
C VAL A 33 9.07 -5.39 6.80
N LYS A 34 8.43 -6.52 6.50
CA LYS A 34 9.08 -7.74 6.02
C LYS A 34 9.08 -7.75 4.48
N TRP A 35 10.23 -7.49 3.90
CA TRP A 35 10.42 -7.48 2.46
C TRP A 35 10.73 -8.88 1.92
N THR A 36 10.08 -9.26 0.83
CA THR A 36 10.27 -10.54 0.14
C THR A 36 10.28 -10.31 -1.37
N GLU A 37 11.01 -11.14 -2.11
CA GLU A 37 10.85 -11.22 -3.56
C GLU A 37 9.63 -12.08 -3.90
N ASN A 38 8.97 -11.74 -5.02
CA ASN A 38 7.86 -12.50 -5.55
C ASN A 38 8.18 -12.86 -7.02
N PRO A 39 8.19 -14.16 -7.39
CA PRO A 39 8.56 -14.60 -8.73
C PRO A 39 7.66 -14.03 -9.85
N ALA A 40 6.50 -13.49 -9.52
CA ALA A 40 5.65 -12.80 -10.49
C ALA A 40 6.17 -11.41 -10.89
N PHE A 41 7.19 -10.90 -10.20
CA PHE A 41 7.79 -9.58 -10.47
C PHE A 41 9.24 -9.73 -10.96
N PRO A 42 9.74 -8.79 -11.77
CA PRO A 42 11.13 -8.80 -12.17
C PRO A 42 12.08 -8.78 -10.98
N LYS A 43 13.24 -9.42 -11.14
CA LYS A 43 14.28 -9.49 -10.11
C LYS A 43 14.65 -8.11 -9.58
N GLY A 44 14.82 -8.01 -8.26
CA GLY A 44 15.15 -6.78 -7.56
C GLY A 44 13.94 -6.03 -7.00
N ILE A 45 12.72 -6.33 -7.47
CA ILE A 45 11.49 -5.84 -6.82
C ILE A 45 11.29 -6.60 -5.51
N GLN A 46 11.04 -5.86 -4.43
CA GLN A 46 10.66 -6.42 -3.13
C GLN A 46 9.25 -6.00 -2.77
N ILE A 47 8.49 -6.91 -2.18
CA ILE A 47 7.09 -6.69 -1.79
C ILE A 47 6.93 -7.03 -0.30
N ALA A 48 6.09 -6.25 0.37
CA ALA A 48 5.64 -6.51 1.72
C ALA A 48 4.12 -6.37 1.78
N THR A 49 3.41 -7.43 2.14
CA THR A 49 1.98 -7.37 2.44
C THR A 49 1.80 -6.88 3.88
N LEU A 50 1.13 -5.73 4.04
CA LEU A 50 0.88 -5.11 5.33
C LEU A 50 -0.51 -5.45 5.89
N VAL A 51 -1.50 -5.55 5.00
CA VAL A 51 -2.89 -5.84 5.35
C VAL A 51 -3.47 -6.83 4.34
N GLY A 52 -4.29 -7.74 4.81
CA GLY A 52 -5.06 -8.69 4.01
C GLY A 52 -4.22 -9.82 3.40
N ASP A 53 -4.92 -10.69 2.70
CA ASP A 53 -4.34 -11.82 1.97
C ASP A 53 -4.58 -11.59 0.46
N PRO A 54 -3.50 -11.40 -0.33
CA PRO A 54 -3.62 -11.13 -1.76
C PRO A 54 -4.21 -12.31 -2.57
N THR A 55 -4.35 -13.48 -1.98
CA THR A 55 -4.96 -14.64 -2.66
C THR A 55 -6.47 -14.69 -2.52
N LYS A 56 -7.04 -13.92 -1.58
CA LYS A 56 -8.46 -13.97 -1.25
C LYS A 56 -9.27 -12.91 -1.98
N ALA A 57 -10.40 -13.33 -2.53
CA ALA A 57 -11.36 -12.43 -3.15
C ALA A 57 -12.09 -11.59 -2.09
N GLY A 58 -12.31 -10.30 -2.40
CA GLY A 58 -13.07 -9.38 -1.56
C GLY A 58 -12.32 -8.78 -0.37
N GLU A 59 -11.11 -9.25 -0.06
CA GLU A 59 -10.29 -8.66 1.00
C GLU A 59 -9.65 -7.35 0.56
N THR A 60 -9.60 -6.39 1.48
CA THR A 60 -8.77 -5.20 1.31
C THR A 60 -7.32 -5.58 1.51
N VAL A 61 -6.50 -5.35 0.49
CA VAL A 61 -5.07 -5.63 0.51
C VAL A 61 -4.29 -4.32 0.47
N VAL A 62 -3.29 -4.21 1.35
CA VAL A 62 -2.31 -3.14 1.35
C VAL A 62 -0.92 -3.74 1.24
N GLN A 63 -0.20 -3.39 0.19
CA GLN A 63 1.18 -3.83 -0.04
C GLN A 63 2.11 -2.64 -0.19
N ARG A 64 3.35 -2.79 0.22
CA ARG A 64 4.45 -1.92 -0.21
C ARG A 64 5.28 -2.64 -1.25
N ILE A 65 5.69 -1.88 -2.25
CA ILE A 65 6.54 -2.35 -3.34
C ILE A 65 7.77 -1.46 -3.39
N LYS A 66 8.94 -2.08 -3.33
CA LYS A 66 10.23 -1.41 -3.39
C LYS A 66 10.87 -1.66 -4.74
N PHE A 67 11.22 -0.60 -5.40
CA PHE A 67 11.85 -0.56 -6.72
C PHE A 67 13.33 -0.22 -6.58
N PRO A 68 14.25 -0.99 -7.16
CA PRO A 68 15.66 -0.63 -7.16
C PRO A 68 15.94 0.60 -8.03
N PRO A 69 17.13 1.22 -7.89
CA PRO A 69 17.54 2.32 -8.77
C PRO A 69 17.63 1.91 -10.24
N ASN A 70 17.41 2.87 -11.15
CA ASN A 70 17.55 2.72 -12.61
C ASN A 70 16.73 1.57 -13.20
N PHE A 71 15.59 1.30 -12.61
CA PHE A 71 14.71 0.18 -12.93
C PHE A 71 13.55 0.61 -13.84
N THR A 72 13.07 -0.31 -14.67
CA THR A 72 11.82 -0.17 -15.42
C THR A 72 10.94 -1.39 -15.17
N MET A 73 9.77 -1.17 -14.61
CA MET A 73 8.70 -2.14 -14.54
C MET A 73 8.02 -2.20 -15.90
N PRO A 74 8.03 -3.36 -16.59
CA PRO A 74 7.43 -3.48 -17.91
C PRO A 74 5.92 -3.23 -17.91
N PRO A 75 5.33 -2.89 -19.05
CA PRO A 75 3.88 -2.72 -19.19
C PRO A 75 3.12 -3.96 -18.75
N HIS A 76 2.16 -3.74 -17.85
CA HIS A 76 1.36 -4.80 -17.25
C HIS A 76 -0.04 -4.29 -16.90
N THR A 77 -0.91 -5.22 -16.56
CA THR A 77 -2.27 -4.97 -16.08
C THR A 77 -2.53 -5.74 -14.78
N HIS A 78 -3.56 -5.31 -14.05
CA HIS A 78 -4.05 -6.00 -12.86
C HIS A 78 -5.52 -6.40 -12.99
N PRO A 79 -5.98 -7.49 -12.35
CA PRO A 79 -7.39 -7.89 -12.32
C PRO A 79 -8.25 -7.03 -11.38
N PHE A 80 -7.67 -5.98 -10.80
CA PHE A 80 -8.30 -5.03 -9.86
C PHE A 80 -7.95 -3.59 -10.23
N SER A 81 -8.70 -2.64 -9.66
CA SER A 81 -8.26 -1.23 -9.64
C SER A 81 -7.29 -1.02 -8.50
N GLU A 82 -6.18 -0.34 -8.76
CA GLU A 82 -5.18 -0.05 -7.74
C GLU A 82 -5.13 1.44 -7.39
N VAL A 83 -4.97 1.73 -6.11
CA VAL A 83 -4.64 3.06 -5.58
C VAL A 83 -3.19 3.03 -5.16
N VAL A 84 -2.38 3.90 -5.74
CA VAL A 84 -0.93 3.92 -5.52
C VAL A 84 -0.53 5.23 -4.87
N THR A 85 0.33 5.15 -3.87
CA THR A 85 0.93 6.32 -3.18
C THR A 85 2.45 6.16 -3.13
N VAL A 86 3.18 7.22 -3.46
CA VAL A 86 4.64 7.27 -3.27
C VAL A 86 4.95 7.49 -1.80
N ILE A 87 5.63 6.53 -1.16
CA ILE A 87 6.06 6.60 0.24
C ILE A 87 7.44 7.24 0.36
N SER A 88 8.39 6.82 -0.48
CA SER A 88 9.74 7.37 -0.50
C SER A 88 10.37 7.25 -1.87
N GLY A 89 11.44 8.01 -2.12
CA GLY A 89 12.10 8.07 -3.42
C GLY A 89 11.26 8.81 -4.47
N ASN A 90 11.66 8.68 -5.72
CA ASN A 90 10.97 9.30 -6.85
C ASN A 90 10.73 8.24 -7.93
N ILE A 91 9.56 8.25 -8.54
CA ILE A 91 9.15 7.25 -9.53
C ILE A 91 8.34 7.90 -10.65
N GLY A 92 8.64 7.52 -11.89
CA GLY A 92 7.79 7.84 -13.03
C GLY A 92 6.80 6.72 -13.28
N THR A 93 5.62 7.05 -13.77
CA THR A 93 4.60 6.10 -14.21
C THR A 93 3.82 6.67 -15.38
N ASN A 94 3.37 5.79 -16.26
CA ASN A 94 2.55 6.19 -17.40
C ASN A 94 1.65 5.03 -17.86
N SER A 95 0.63 5.40 -18.61
CA SER A 95 -0.29 4.46 -19.27
C SER A 95 0.27 4.00 -20.61
N GLY A 96 -0.06 2.78 -20.99
CA GLY A 96 0.22 2.26 -22.32
C GLY A 96 0.99 0.93 -22.33
N GLU A 97 1.18 0.41 -23.53
CA GLU A 97 1.77 -0.91 -23.78
C GLU A 97 3.26 -0.85 -24.13
N LYS A 98 3.81 0.35 -24.29
CA LYS A 98 5.23 0.57 -24.60
C LYS A 98 5.84 1.47 -23.51
N PRO A 99 6.93 1.03 -22.85
CA PRO A 99 7.54 1.81 -21.80
C PRO A 99 8.34 2.96 -22.40
N GLU A 100 7.91 4.18 -22.11
CA GLU A 100 8.64 5.39 -22.43
C GLU A 100 8.95 6.14 -21.12
N ARG A 101 10.23 6.32 -20.80
CA ARG A 101 10.65 7.09 -19.61
C ARG A 101 10.53 8.59 -19.88
N LYS A 102 9.28 9.07 -20.05
CA LYS A 102 8.98 10.47 -20.33
C LYS A 102 8.18 11.09 -19.20
N GLY A 103 8.51 12.30 -18.84
CA GLY A 103 7.86 13.08 -17.79
C GLY A 103 8.67 13.15 -16.51
N ASP A 104 8.18 13.97 -15.59
CA ASP A 104 8.80 14.16 -14.29
C ASP A 104 8.57 12.95 -13.37
N LEU A 105 9.56 12.70 -12.51
CA LEU A 105 9.40 11.69 -11.45
C LEU A 105 8.49 12.26 -10.35
N LEU A 106 7.49 11.48 -9.97
CA LEU A 106 6.58 11.77 -8.88
C LEU A 106 7.30 11.64 -7.53
N LYS A 107 7.04 12.58 -6.64
CA LYS A 107 7.68 12.69 -5.31
C LYS A 107 6.83 12.01 -4.23
N PRO A 108 7.40 11.75 -3.03
CA PRO A 108 6.64 11.27 -1.88
C PRO A 108 5.38 12.10 -1.63
N GLY A 109 4.26 11.42 -1.33
CA GLY A 109 2.93 12.00 -1.19
C GLY A 109 2.12 12.07 -2.49
N SER A 110 2.73 11.88 -3.66
CA SER A 110 1.97 11.75 -4.91
C SER A 110 1.12 10.48 -4.90
N MET A 111 -0.07 10.56 -5.52
CA MET A 111 -1.02 9.46 -5.58
C MET A 111 -1.71 9.42 -6.95
N TRP A 112 -2.01 8.20 -7.42
CA TRP A 112 -2.81 7.97 -8.63
C TRP A 112 -3.64 6.70 -8.51
N VAL A 113 -4.56 6.53 -9.46
CA VAL A 113 -5.41 5.34 -9.56
C VAL A 113 -5.32 4.80 -10.98
N TYR A 114 -5.09 3.49 -11.10
CA TYR A 114 -5.27 2.76 -12.34
C TYR A 114 -6.48 1.85 -12.25
N PRO A 115 -7.44 1.95 -13.18
CA PRO A 115 -8.57 1.03 -13.24
C PRO A 115 -8.13 -0.40 -13.56
N LYS A 116 -8.97 -1.36 -13.18
CA LYS A 116 -8.81 -2.77 -13.56
C LYS A 116 -8.54 -2.91 -15.06
N GLY A 117 -7.53 -3.69 -15.41
CA GLY A 117 -7.16 -4.01 -16.80
C GLY A 117 -6.45 -2.87 -17.53
N HIS A 118 -6.19 -1.75 -16.89
CA HIS A 118 -5.48 -0.62 -17.49
C HIS A 118 -3.98 -0.94 -17.62
N ALA A 119 -3.48 -0.90 -18.86
CA ALA A 119 -2.06 -1.13 -19.12
C ALA A 119 -1.22 0.07 -18.68
N HIS A 120 -0.21 -0.18 -17.85
CA HIS A 120 0.67 0.84 -17.32
C HIS A 120 2.06 0.28 -17.02
N TYR A 121 3.01 1.17 -16.80
CA TYR A 121 4.39 0.86 -16.48
C TYR A 121 4.97 1.94 -15.55
N ALA A 122 6.11 1.64 -14.91
CA ALA A 122 6.77 2.55 -14.00
C ALA A 122 8.30 2.49 -14.14
N TRP A 123 9.00 3.54 -13.73
CA TRP A 123 10.46 3.57 -13.72
C TRP A 123 11.01 4.41 -12.58
N THR A 124 12.18 4.03 -12.08
CA THR A 124 12.96 4.81 -11.13
C THR A 124 14.08 5.57 -11.83
N GLY A 125 14.54 6.66 -11.22
CA GLY A 125 15.79 7.31 -11.53
C GLY A 125 16.98 6.59 -10.88
N ASP A 126 17.97 7.35 -10.45
CA ASP A 126 19.21 6.89 -9.80
C ASP A 126 19.00 6.42 -8.35
N GLY A 127 17.84 6.66 -7.76
CA GLY A 127 17.46 6.25 -6.41
C GLY A 127 16.41 5.15 -6.37
N GLU A 128 16.34 4.44 -5.24
CA GLU A 128 15.27 3.52 -4.88
C GLU A 128 13.95 4.28 -4.70
N ALA A 129 12.83 3.62 -4.96
CA ALA A 129 11.51 4.15 -4.62
C ALA A 129 10.64 3.09 -3.91
N VAL A 130 9.81 3.55 -2.97
CA VAL A 130 8.82 2.72 -2.28
C VAL A 130 7.43 3.26 -2.56
N LEU A 131 6.58 2.40 -3.08
CA LEU A 131 5.15 2.65 -3.27
C LEU A 131 4.33 1.91 -2.23
N GLN A 132 3.19 2.46 -1.86
CA GLN A 132 2.11 1.73 -1.22
C GLN A 132 0.98 1.54 -2.23
N VAL A 133 0.55 0.30 -2.41
CA VAL A 133 -0.54 -0.09 -3.31
C VAL A 133 -1.68 -0.66 -2.50
N GLN A 134 -2.90 -0.18 -2.76
CA GLN A 134 -4.13 -0.66 -2.14
C GLN A 134 -5.09 -1.15 -3.21
N TYR A 135 -5.70 -2.30 -2.97
CA TYR A 135 -6.69 -2.90 -3.88
C TYR A 135 -7.62 -3.87 -3.14
N THR A 136 -8.67 -4.31 -3.84
CA THR A 136 -9.52 -5.41 -3.38
C THR A 136 -9.09 -6.68 -4.11
N GLY A 137 -8.73 -7.72 -3.34
CA GLY A 137 -8.29 -9.00 -3.87
C GLY A 137 -9.32 -9.75 -4.72
N PRO A 138 -8.91 -10.77 -5.46
CA PRO A 138 -7.57 -11.35 -5.48
C PRO A 138 -6.56 -10.48 -6.25
N GLY A 139 -5.30 -10.53 -5.82
CA GLY A 139 -4.18 -9.92 -6.50
C GLY A 139 -3.84 -10.61 -7.82
N GLY A 140 -2.93 -10.02 -8.57
CA GLY A 140 -2.43 -10.60 -9.80
C GLY A 140 -1.76 -9.55 -10.70
N ILE A 141 -0.89 -10.02 -11.57
CA ILE A 141 -0.21 -9.22 -12.59
C ILE A 141 -0.15 -9.99 -13.90
N GLN A 142 -0.45 -9.32 -14.99
CA GLN A 142 -0.33 -9.84 -16.35
C GLN A 142 0.51 -8.88 -17.19
N TYR A 143 1.63 -9.36 -17.73
CA TYR A 143 2.48 -8.57 -18.61
C TYR A 143 1.87 -8.44 -19.98
N VAL A 144 1.92 -7.24 -20.56
CA VAL A 144 1.43 -6.96 -21.93
C VAL A 144 2.24 -7.77 -22.93
N ASN A 145 3.58 -7.71 -22.83
CA ASN A 145 4.45 -8.59 -23.60
C ASN A 145 4.76 -9.85 -22.77
N PRO A 146 4.36 -11.06 -23.23
CA PRO A 146 4.64 -12.31 -22.50
C PRO A 146 6.13 -12.61 -22.27
N ALA A 147 7.04 -12.03 -23.05
CA ALA A 147 8.49 -12.18 -22.86
C ALA A 147 9.00 -11.42 -21.63
N ASP A 148 8.24 -10.45 -21.11
CA ASP A 148 8.59 -9.70 -19.91
C ASP A 148 8.17 -10.42 -18.62
N ASP A 149 7.37 -11.48 -18.73
CA ASP A 149 6.90 -12.28 -17.59
C ASP A 149 8.04 -13.11 -17.01
N PRO A 150 8.54 -12.79 -15.80
CA PRO A 150 9.66 -13.50 -15.21
C PRO A 150 9.37 -14.96 -14.90
N ARG A 151 8.09 -15.35 -14.78
CA ARG A 151 7.64 -16.73 -14.52
C ARG A 151 7.83 -17.65 -15.75
N LYS A 152 8.15 -17.09 -16.91
CA LYS A 152 8.31 -17.80 -18.20
C LYS A 152 9.78 -17.93 -18.63
N LYS A 153 10.69 -17.49 -17.76
CA LYS A 153 12.16 -17.52 -18.01
C LYS A 153 12.82 -18.67 -17.29
#